data_7ba5fa01b34fa99a0e624eb757c9508e
#
_entry.id   7ba5fa01b34fa99a0e624eb757c9508e
#
_cell.length_a   1.000
_cell.length_b   1.000
_cell.length_c   1.000
_cell.angle_alpha   90.00
_cell.angle_beta   90.00
_cell.angle_gamma   90.00
#
_symmetry.space_group_name_H-M   'P 1'
#
loop_
_entity.id
_entity.type
_entity.pdbx_description
1 polymer ?
#
loop_
_entity_poly.entity_id
_entity_poly.type
_entity_poly.pdbx_seq_one_letter_code
_entity_poly.pdbx_strand_id
1 'polypeptide(L)'
;IDNLVGIDPYNDCADICVKLLDYHPEEKYDAVMALGSINFGSTDKIFAELEHARNLCNPGAVMFFRANPGLPHDKDESNWISFYPWDANFIVNCADQLGVDILDIRTDSHKNRLYFVWRTK
;
A
#
# COMPACT_ATOMS: atom_id res chain seq x y z
N ILE A 1 -16.04 -8.78 9.18
CA ILE A 1 -16.06 -8.11 7.86
C ILE A 1 -16.71 -9.06 6.86
N ASP A 2 -17.87 -8.69 6.35
CA ASP A 2 -18.68 -9.58 5.52
C ASP A 2 -18.28 -9.58 4.05
N ASN A 3 -17.60 -8.55 3.57
CA ASN A 3 -17.27 -8.37 2.16
C ASN A 3 -15.79 -8.11 1.96
N LEU A 4 -14.95 -9.03 2.43
CA LEU A 4 -13.51 -8.94 2.25
C LEU A 4 -13.13 -9.62 0.93
N VAL A 5 -12.43 -8.87 0.06
CA VAL A 5 -11.88 -9.40 -1.19
C VAL A 5 -10.37 -9.31 -1.13
N GLY A 6 -9.68 -10.45 -1.22
CA GLY A 6 -8.24 -10.52 -1.28
C GLY A 6 -7.76 -10.68 -2.70
N ILE A 7 -6.81 -9.85 -3.14
CA ILE A 7 -6.17 -9.98 -4.44
C ILE A 7 -4.68 -10.20 -4.30
N ASP A 8 -4.12 -11.07 -5.12
CA ASP A 8 -2.69 -11.35 -5.15
C ASP A 8 -2.36 -12.05 -6.48
N PRO A 9 -1.35 -11.60 -7.24
CA PRO A 9 -1.03 -12.23 -8.53
C PRO A 9 -0.39 -13.62 -8.41
N TYR A 10 0.13 -13.97 -7.23
CA TYR A 10 0.92 -15.19 -7.06
C TYR A 10 0.36 -16.17 -6.03
N ASN A 11 -0.74 -15.82 -5.36
CA ASN A 11 -1.31 -16.63 -4.30
C ASN A 11 -2.64 -17.23 -4.73
N ASP A 12 -2.68 -18.55 -4.92
CA ASP A 12 -3.89 -19.27 -5.34
C ASP A 12 -5.01 -19.22 -4.29
N CYS A 13 -4.66 -18.87 -3.03
CA CYS A 13 -5.65 -18.75 -1.96
C CYS A 13 -6.32 -17.37 -1.92
N ALA A 14 -5.87 -16.42 -2.74
CA ALA A 14 -6.55 -15.13 -2.86
C ALA A 14 -7.90 -15.32 -3.56
N ASP A 15 -8.84 -14.44 -3.25
CA ASP A 15 -10.16 -14.47 -3.90
C ASP A 15 -10.04 -14.23 -5.41
N ILE A 16 -9.13 -13.34 -5.80
CA ILE A 16 -8.85 -13.04 -7.20
C ILE A 16 -7.34 -13.02 -7.42
N CYS A 17 -6.87 -13.83 -8.34
CA CYS A 17 -5.45 -13.91 -8.67
C CYS A 17 -5.12 -12.87 -9.75
N VAL A 18 -4.82 -11.64 -9.33
CA VAL A 18 -4.60 -10.51 -10.22
C VAL A 18 -3.67 -9.50 -9.56
N LYS A 19 -2.91 -8.78 -10.39
CA LYS A 19 -2.12 -7.63 -9.92
C LYS A 19 -3.05 -6.46 -9.60
N LEU A 20 -2.65 -5.63 -8.62
CA LEU A 20 -3.44 -4.47 -8.21
C LEU A 20 -3.79 -3.57 -9.40
N LEU A 21 -2.82 -3.25 -10.26
CA LEU A 21 -3.04 -2.37 -11.41
C LEU A 21 -3.97 -2.97 -12.47
N ASP A 22 -4.17 -4.27 -12.47
CA ASP A 22 -5.05 -4.98 -13.40
C ASP A 22 -6.42 -5.27 -12.79
N TYR A 23 -6.65 -4.88 -11.54
CA TYR A 23 -7.91 -5.08 -10.85
C TYR A 23 -8.85 -3.91 -11.06
N HIS A 24 -9.91 -4.13 -11.83
CA HIS A 24 -10.88 -3.09 -12.19
C HIS A 24 -12.32 -3.55 -11.87
N PRO A 25 -12.67 -3.62 -10.56
CA PRO A 25 -14.01 -4.03 -10.16
C PRO A 25 -15.05 -2.96 -10.48
N GLU A 26 -16.30 -3.37 -10.59
CA GLU A 26 -17.41 -2.42 -10.74
C GLU A 26 -17.74 -1.73 -9.42
N GLU A 27 -17.54 -2.43 -8.31
CA GLU A 27 -17.82 -1.91 -6.98
C GLU A 27 -16.63 -1.15 -6.42
N LYS A 28 -16.91 -0.19 -5.55
CA LYS A 28 -15.89 0.51 -4.76
C LYS A 28 -15.96 0.06 -3.30
N TYR A 29 -14.87 0.28 -2.59
CA TYR A 29 -14.70 -0.25 -1.25
C TYR A 29 -14.61 0.87 -0.22
N ASP A 30 -15.00 0.57 1.02
CA ASP A 30 -14.93 1.49 2.15
C ASP A 30 -13.64 1.37 2.95
N ALA A 31 -12.86 0.34 2.67
CA ALA A 31 -11.55 0.13 3.28
C ALA A 31 -10.62 -0.62 2.33
N VAL A 32 -9.35 -0.28 2.38
CA VAL A 32 -8.27 -0.97 1.67
C VAL A 32 -7.16 -1.29 2.66
N MET A 33 -6.59 -2.49 2.55
CA MET A 33 -5.42 -2.90 3.31
C MET A 33 -4.33 -3.35 2.37
N ALA A 34 -3.15 -2.75 2.49
CA ALA A 34 -1.98 -3.13 1.73
C ALA A 34 -0.78 -3.28 2.67
N LEU A 35 -0.64 -4.47 3.25
CA LEU A 35 0.35 -4.72 4.29
C LEU A 35 1.62 -5.31 3.69
N GLY A 36 2.40 -4.47 3.03
CA GLY A 36 3.64 -4.86 2.39
C GLY A 36 3.54 -5.15 0.90
N SER A 37 2.36 -5.05 0.30
CA SER A 37 2.16 -5.35 -1.12
C SER A 37 2.52 -4.19 -2.04
N ILE A 38 2.46 -2.95 -1.58
CA ILE A 38 2.88 -1.76 -2.31
C ILE A 38 4.19 -1.29 -1.70
N ASN A 39 5.29 -1.90 -2.10
CA ASN A 39 6.55 -1.72 -1.38
C ASN A 39 7.79 -1.84 -2.27
N PHE A 40 7.61 -2.14 -3.55
CA PHE A 40 8.71 -2.55 -4.41
C PHE A 40 8.76 -1.71 -5.69
N GLY A 41 9.98 -1.57 -6.20
CA GLY A 41 10.21 -0.99 -7.50
C GLY A 41 10.44 0.51 -7.47
N SER A 42 10.12 1.17 -8.57
CA SER A 42 10.33 2.61 -8.72
C SER A 42 9.25 3.41 -8.01
N THR A 43 9.54 4.69 -7.76
CA THR A 43 8.55 5.61 -7.19
C THR A 43 7.35 5.78 -8.11
N ASP A 44 7.56 5.74 -9.43
CA ASP A 44 6.46 5.84 -10.39
C ASP A 44 5.50 4.66 -10.28
N LYS A 45 6.04 3.45 -10.13
CA LYS A 45 5.24 2.24 -9.96
C LYS A 45 4.47 2.27 -8.63
N ILE A 46 5.15 2.63 -7.55
CA ILE A 46 4.53 2.74 -6.22
C ILE A 46 3.41 3.78 -6.25
N PHE A 47 3.67 4.95 -6.82
CA PHE A 47 2.65 5.99 -6.91
C PHE A 47 1.44 5.53 -7.74
N ALA A 48 1.66 4.85 -8.85
CA ALA A 48 0.58 4.30 -9.68
C ALA A 48 -0.27 3.28 -8.90
N GLU A 49 0.37 2.44 -8.09
CA GLU A 49 -0.33 1.48 -7.25
C GLU A 49 -1.14 2.16 -6.14
N LEU A 50 -0.57 3.18 -5.50
CA LEU A 50 -1.27 3.97 -4.48
C LEU A 50 -2.48 4.70 -5.08
N GLU A 51 -2.31 5.29 -6.25
CA GLU A 51 -3.38 5.97 -6.96
C GLU A 51 -4.50 4.99 -7.33
N HIS A 52 -4.14 3.83 -7.84
CA HIS A 52 -5.11 2.80 -8.19
C HIS A 52 -5.89 2.34 -6.96
N ALA A 53 -5.19 2.10 -5.85
CA ALA A 53 -5.84 1.72 -4.59
C ALA A 53 -6.82 2.82 -4.12
N ARG A 54 -6.41 4.10 -4.21
CA ARG A 54 -7.30 5.23 -3.89
C ARG A 54 -8.54 5.22 -4.77
N ASN A 55 -8.39 4.93 -6.06
CA ASN A 55 -9.50 4.92 -7.01
C ASN A 55 -10.47 3.75 -6.80
N LEU A 56 -10.07 2.73 -6.05
CA LEU A 56 -10.95 1.64 -5.65
C LEU A 56 -11.86 2.01 -4.47
N CYS A 57 -11.67 3.17 -3.88
CA CYS A 57 -12.32 3.57 -2.65
C CYS A 57 -13.51 4.50 -2.88
N ASN A 58 -14.53 4.34 -2.04
CA ASN A 58 -15.60 5.32 -1.88
C ASN A 58 -15.06 6.56 -1.17
N PRO A 59 -15.72 7.73 -1.29
CA PRO A 59 -15.39 8.88 -0.44
C PRO A 59 -15.49 8.52 1.04
N GLY A 60 -14.50 8.96 1.83
CA GLY A 60 -14.46 8.67 3.26
C GLY A 60 -13.92 7.29 3.62
N ALA A 61 -13.45 6.53 2.65
CA ALA A 61 -12.85 5.21 2.90
C ALA A 61 -11.52 5.33 3.64
N VAL A 62 -11.19 4.32 4.42
CA VAL A 62 -9.93 4.26 5.18
C VAL A 62 -8.99 3.28 4.49
N MET A 63 -7.75 3.71 4.31
CA MET A 63 -6.70 2.93 3.64
C MET A 63 -5.57 2.68 4.63
N PHE A 64 -5.29 1.40 4.90
CA PHE A 64 -4.24 0.97 5.81
C PHE A 64 -3.06 0.42 5.04
N PHE A 65 -1.86 0.92 5.35
CA PHE A 65 -0.63 0.51 4.67
C PHE A 65 0.46 0.12 5.66
N ARG A 66 1.27 -0.83 5.25
CA ARG A 66 2.54 -1.14 5.89
C ARG A 66 3.62 -1.14 4.82
N ALA A 67 4.73 -0.48 5.10
CA ALA A 67 5.84 -0.37 4.19
C ALA A 67 7.17 -0.58 4.93
N ASN A 68 8.24 -0.76 4.17
CA ASN A 68 9.58 -0.88 4.73
C ASN A 68 10.23 0.51 4.79
N PRO A 69 10.68 0.95 5.97
CA PRO A 69 11.39 2.23 6.09
C PRO A 69 12.78 2.15 5.44
N GLY A 70 13.43 3.29 5.30
CA GLY A 70 14.73 3.41 4.65
C GLY A 70 15.91 2.82 5.39
N LEU A 71 15.70 1.94 6.34
CA LEU A 71 16.77 1.24 7.06
C LEU A 71 17.19 -0.01 6.29
N PRO A 72 18.47 -0.42 6.39
CA PRO A 72 18.93 -1.60 5.67
C PRO A 72 18.21 -2.86 6.15
N HIS A 73 17.76 -3.66 5.19
CA HIS A 73 17.23 -4.99 5.45
C HIS A 73 18.36 -5.99 5.57
N ASP A 74 18.07 -7.14 6.16
CA ASP A 74 19.00 -8.25 6.19
C ASP A 74 19.29 -8.67 4.75
N LYS A 75 20.55 -8.53 4.37
CA LYS A 75 20.99 -8.56 2.98
C LYS A 75 20.85 -9.92 2.31
N ASP A 76 20.94 -10.98 3.09
CA ASP A 76 21.05 -12.32 2.53
C ASP A 76 19.70 -12.84 2.02
N GLU A 77 18.60 -12.32 2.55
CA GLU A 77 17.27 -12.78 2.22
C GLU A 77 16.59 -11.96 1.13
N SER A 78 17.05 -10.73 0.89
CA SER A 78 16.33 -9.80 0.03
C SER A 78 17.15 -9.21 -1.12
N ASN A 79 18.30 -9.78 -1.45
CA ASN A 79 19.16 -9.28 -2.53
C ASN A 79 18.50 -9.26 -3.91
N TRP A 80 17.48 -10.08 -4.11
CA TRP A 80 16.76 -10.19 -5.39
C TRP A 80 15.52 -9.32 -5.45
N ILE A 81 15.19 -8.64 -4.35
CA ILE A 81 13.99 -7.79 -4.27
C ILE A 81 14.42 -6.33 -4.16
N SER A 82 13.90 -5.50 -5.03
CA SER A 82 14.14 -4.05 -5.00
C SER A 82 13.11 -3.38 -4.09
N PHE A 83 13.45 -3.18 -2.82
CA PHE A 83 12.62 -2.41 -1.90
C PHE A 83 12.84 -0.91 -2.09
N TYR A 84 11.75 -0.15 -2.04
CA TYR A 84 11.84 1.29 -1.94
C TYR A 84 12.05 1.69 -0.48
N PRO A 85 13.00 2.59 -0.16
CA PRO A 85 13.22 3.05 1.22
C PRO A 85 12.18 4.11 1.60
N TRP A 86 11.05 3.68 2.10
CA TRP A 86 9.95 4.56 2.48
C TRP A 86 10.33 5.47 3.65
N ASP A 87 9.83 6.71 3.63
CA ASP A 87 9.91 7.64 4.74
C ASP A 87 8.63 8.48 4.84
N ALA A 88 8.51 9.25 5.93
CA ALA A 88 7.33 10.07 6.17
C ALA A 88 7.13 11.14 5.09
N ASN A 89 8.21 11.70 4.57
CA ASN A 89 8.12 12.73 3.53
C ASN A 89 7.51 12.18 2.24
N PHE A 90 7.88 10.97 1.85
CA PHE A 90 7.31 10.33 0.68
C PHE A 90 5.80 10.08 0.87
N ILE A 91 5.41 9.62 2.05
CA ILE A 91 3.99 9.36 2.39
C ILE A 91 3.18 10.65 2.33
N VAL A 92 3.70 11.74 2.92
CA VAL A 92 3.03 13.04 2.92
C VAL A 92 2.90 13.58 1.48
N ASN A 93 3.94 13.47 0.68
CA ASN A 93 3.92 13.94 -0.70
C ASN A 93 2.92 13.17 -1.55
N CYS A 94 2.87 11.86 -1.41
CA CYS A 94 1.89 11.03 -2.11
C CYS A 94 0.46 11.37 -1.70
N ALA A 95 0.23 11.54 -0.40
CA ALA A 95 -1.10 11.90 0.12
C ALA A 95 -1.56 13.25 -0.43
N ASP A 96 -0.66 14.21 -0.48
CA ASP A 96 -0.97 15.54 -1.02
C ASP A 96 -1.33 15.46 -2.51
N GLN A 97 -0.56 14.74 -3.30
CA GLN A 97 -0.82 14.59 -4.74
C GLN A 97 -2.10 13.81 -5.01
N LEU A 98 -2.44 12.84 -4.18
CA LEU A 98 -3.64 12.03 -4.35
C LEU A 98 -4.89 12.65 -3.71
N GLY A 99 -4.72 13.73 -2.95
CA GLY A 99 -5.84 14.42 -2.32
C GLY A 99 -6.49 13.63 -1.21
N VAL A 100 -5.72 12.86 -0.45
CA VAL A 100 -6.22 12.10 0.70
C VAL A 100 -5.76 12.76 2.00
N ASP A 101 -6.48 12.51 3.08
CA ASP A 101 -6.10 12.97 4.42
C ASP A 101 -5.24 11.91 5.10
N ILE A 102 -4.21 12.34 5.81
CA ILE A 102 -3.37 11.47 6.61
C ILE A 102 -3.99 11.37 8.00
N LEU A 103 -4.33 10.16 8.42
CA LEU A 103 -4.87 9.92 9.76
C LEU A 103 -3.78 9.56 10.75
N ASP A 104 -2.75 8.83 10.32
CA ASP A 104 -1.68 8.37 11.19
C ASP A 104 -0.44 7.97 10.40
N ILE A 105 0.73 8.16 10.99
CA ILE A 105 2.00 7.62 10.51
C ILE A 105 2.74 7.12 11.73
N ARG A 106 3.09 5.83 11.77
CA ARG A 106 3.81 5.21 12.89
C ARG A 106 4.98 4.40 12.41
N THR A 107 6.07 4.47 13.16
CA THR A 107 7.27 3.68 12.92
C THR A 107 7.40 2.63 14.02
N ASP A 108 7.59 1.38 13.63
CA ASP A 108 7.98 0.32 14.56
C ASP A 108 9.44 -0.02 14.29
N SER A 109 10.33 0.62 15.03
CA SER A 109 11.78 0.45 14.85
C SER A 109 12.25 -0.96 15.22
N HIS A 110 11.54 -1.63 16.13
CA HIS A 110 11.92 -2.98 16.54
C HIS A 110 11.71 -4.01 15.42
N LYS A 111 10.60 -3.85 14.66
CA LYS A 111 10.28 -4.74 13.55
C LYS A 111 10.67 -4.18 12.19
N ASN A 112 11.27 -3.01 12.17
CA ASN A 112 11.63 -2.29 10.94
C ASN A 112 10.43 -2.16 10.00
N ARG A 113 9.35 -1.58 10.51
CA ARG A 113 8.09 -1.39 9.77
C ARG A 113 7.63 0.06 9.89
N LEU A 114 6.97 0.52 8.84
CA LEU A 114 6.35 1.83 8.77
C LEU A 114 4.87 1.62 8.44
N TYR A 115 4.00 2.14 9.30
CA TYR A 115 2.56 2.05 9.12
C TYR A 115 1.98 3.42 8.84
N PHE A 116 1.08 3.51 7.90
CA PHE A 116 0.37 4.76 7.68
C PHE A 116 -1.09 4.50 7.30
N VAL A 117 -1.94 5.47 7.63
CA VAL A 117 -3.39 5.37 7.42
C VAL A 117 -3.85 6.65 6.74
N TRP A 118 -4.57 6.48 5.66
CA TRP A 118 -5.15 7.58 4.89
C TRP A 118 -6.68 7.47 4.89
N ARG A 119 -7.34 8.60 4.67
CA ARG A 119 -8.77 8.66 4.40
C ARG A 119 -9.02 9.38 3.09
N THR A 120 -9.83 8.78 2.22
CA THR A 120 -10.26 9.43 0.97
C THR A 120 -11.27 10.54 1.26
N LYS A 121 -11.24 11.57 0.44
CA LYS A 121 -12.19 12.69 0.56
C LYS A 121 -13.48 12.45 -0.19
#